data_688f45ae357085ec4a635f17d7e8b78f
#
_entry.id   688f45ae357085ec4a635f17d7e8b78f
#
_cell.length_a   1.000
_cell.length_b   1.000
_cell.length_c   1.000
_cell.angle_alpha   90.00
_cell.angle_beta   90.00
_cell.angle_gamma   90.00
#
_symmetry.space_group_name_H-M   'P 1'
#
loop_
_entity.id
_entity.type
_entity.pdbx_description
1 polymer ?
#
loop_
_entity_poly.entity_id
_entity_poly.type
_entity_poly.pdbx_seq_one_letter_code
_entity_poly.pdbx_strand_id
1 'polypeptide(L)'
;MSEARAYEPTVTRVKTVTMIPPRLQVMPGMPTFAVRPKRVAAYARVSTNSEEQLTSYEAQVKHYTEHIKSKEHTDNWQFVDVYTDKGITGTSTKKREGFNRMIQDALAGKIDLIITKSVSRFARNTVDTLTTIRKLKEHGVEVYFEEQNIYTLDGKGEVLLTIMSSIAQEESRNISENVTWGMRKRFAEGKVTMAYKQFMGYRRGKNGIPEVVEAEAKVIRTIFRRFLEGATPAIIARELNLAGIPCPSRKSLLGEDEIEAAKARKKTARWSPSTIESILTNEKYKGDAILQKTYCTDYIKKTFVVNDGSVVPKYYAENSHPAIVSPEVFDLAQQELAWRRSLNGRYSGRNCFASRVVCGDCGAFYGSKVWHSTDEYRRTIWRCNNKYEGDKKCSTPHVTQEELEKAFVDVMQKVITEKDAIFAVCREVLDEVLDTSELDRIATRLQDQALGMAERVRKLVEENARVRRDQEEYQQEYDTLAAEHENLSEKIRSIEEQKKDKADRRRRIEVFLRMFEEQKECVRFDPYTFVALVDKIVVGQDRKLEIIFRNGMKYERTIDS
;
A
#
# COMPACT_ATOMS: atom_id res chain seq x y z
N MET A 1 14.73 -32.67 -82.78
CA MET A 1 15.02 -31.25 -82.99
C MET A 1 14.32 -30.48 -81.87
N SER A 2 15.08 -30.08 -80.86
CA SER A 2 14.70 -29.04 -79.87
C SER A 2 15.98 -28.52 -79.24
N GLU A 3 16.26 -27.26 -79.52
CA GLU A 3 17.49 -26.54 -79.15
C GLU A 3 17.55 -26.31 -77.64
N ALA A 4 18.68 -26.65 -77.06
CA ALA A 4 19.05 -26.31 -75.70
C ALA A 4 19.46 -24.83 -75.65
N ARG A 5 18.72 -23.99 -74.93
CA ARG A 5 19.14 -22.61 -74.58
C ARG A 5 20.20 -22.66 -73.49
N ALA A 6 21.36 -22.13 -73.81
CA ALA A 6 22.45 -21.93 -72.86
C ALA A 6 22.06 -20.89 -71.77
N TYR A 7 22.37 -21.22 -70.52
CA TYR A 7 22.21 -20.35 -69.36
C TYR A 7 23.45 -19.41 -69.26
N GLU A 8 23.22 -18.11 -69.47
CA GLU A 8 24.24 -17.09 -69.18
C GLU A 8 24.22 -16.73 -67.69
N PRO A 9 25.37 -16.71 -67.00
CA PRO A 9 25.40 -16.32 -65.60
C PRO A 9 25.27 -14.80 -65.46
N THR A 10 24.24 -14.36 -64.72
CA THR A 10 24.02 -12.97 -64.36
C THR A 10 25.12 -12.51 -63.41
N VAL A 11 26.01 -11.63 -63.88
CA VAL A 11 27.02 -10.98 -63.06
C VAL A 11 26.35 -10.05 -62.06
N THR A 12 26.36 -10.45 -60.80
CA THR A 12 25.88 -9.62 -59.66
C THR A 12 26.85 -8.46 -59.46
N ARG A 13 26.46 -7.25 -59.85
CA ARG A 13 27.24 -6.04 -59.58
C ARG A 13 27.19 -5.75 -58.09
N VAL A 14 28.35 -5.87 -57.40
CA VAL A 14 28.53 -5.43 -56.01
C VAL A 14 28.42 -3.91 -55.99
N LYS A 15 27.45 -3.37 -55.23
CA LYS A 15 27.35 -1.92 -55.00
C LYS A 15 28.52 -1.48 -54.13
N THR A 16 29.49 -0.79 -54.70
CA THR A 16 30.54 -0.11 -53.95
C THR A 16 30.06 1.31 -53.65
N VAL A 17 29.86 1.63 -52.38
CA VAL A 17 29.53 2.99 -51.93
C VAL A 17 30.84 3.69 -51.56
N THR A 18 31.24 4.65 -52.35
CA THR A 18 32.41 5.52 -52.03
C THR A 18 31.85 6.80 -51.39
N MET A 19 32.25 7.09 -50.16
CA MET A 19 31.90 8.32 -49.49
C MET A 19 32.77 9.45 -50.11
N ILE A 20 32.11 10.40 -50.75
CA ILE A 20 32.78 11.62 -51.26
C ILE A 20 32.74 12.63 -50.12
N PRO A 21 33.89 13.01 -49.52
CA PRO A 21 33.90 14.04 -48.48
C PRO A 21 33.48 15.39 -49.07
N PRO A 22 32.80 16.23 -48.29
CA PRO A 22 32.39 17.55 -48.74
C PRO A 22 33.64 18.36 -49.11
N ARG A 23 33.70 18.87 -50.33
CA ARG A 23 34.71 19.84 -50.71
C ARG A 23 34.37 21.16 -50.04
N LEU A 24 35.10 21.52 -48.98
CA LEU A 24 35.14 22.88 -48.47
C LEU A 24 35.72 23.79 -49.55
N GLN A 25 34.84 24.44 -50.31
CA GLN A 25 35.27 25.59 -51.14
C GLN A 25 35.51 26.75 -50.19
N VAL A 26 36.76 27.03 -49.89
CA VAL A 26 37.16 28.28 -49.24
C VAL A 26 36.93 29.39 -50.29
N MET A 27 35.82 30.12 -50.14
CA MET A 27 35.61 31.33 -50.93
C MET A 27 36.59 32.41 -50.47
N PRO A 28 37.38 33.00 -51.42
CA PRO A 28 38.26 34.11 -51.07
C PRO A 28 37.38 35.31 -50.63
N GLY A 29 37.53 35.75 -49.36
CA GLY A 29 36.78 36.90 -48.80
C GLY A 29 35.86 36.59 -47.61
N MET A 30 35.75 35.31 -47.15
CA MET A 30 35.15 35.09 -45.85
C MET A 30 36.11 35.51 -44.73
N PRO A 31 35.61 36.28 -43.72
CA PRO A 31 36.42 36.57 -42.56
C PRO A 31 36.83 35.26 -41.93
N THR A 32 38.13 35.03 -41.76
CA THR A 32 38.65 33.99 -40.90
C THR A 32 37.97 34.18 -39.54
N PHE A 33 37.03 33.28 -39.17
CA PHE A 33 36.49 33.27 -37.83
C PHE A 33 37.67 33.03 -36.91
N ALA A 34 38.14 34.08 -36.25
CA ALA A 34 39.14 33.96 -35.20
C ALA A 34 38.57 32.94 -34.21
N VAL A 35 39.26 31.78 -34.10
CA VAL A 35 38.86 30.73 -33.16
C VAL A 35 38.85 31.38 -31.78
N ARG A 36 37.66 31.62 -31.23
CA ARG A 36 37.52 32.25 -29.94
C ARG A 36 38.30 31.43 -28.91
N PRO A 37 39.09 32.07 -28.03
CA PRO A 37 39.83 31.35 -26.99
C PRO A 37 38.89 30.51 -26.16
N LYS A 38 39.26 29.24 -25.90
CA LYS A 38 38.51 28.32 -25.07
C LYS A 38 38.66 28.74 -23.60
N ARG A 39 37.58 29.13 -22.95
CA ARG A 39 37.57 29.57 -21.54
C ARG A 39 37.71 28.36 -20.64
N VAL A 40 38.80 28.25 -19.89
CA VAL A 40 39.18 27.09 -19.13
C VAL A 40 39.18 27.40 -17.63
N ALA A 41 38.49 26.58 -16.88
CA ALA A 41 38.49 26.60 -15.42
C ALA A 41 39.02 25.27 -14.87
N ALA A 42 39.54 25.29 -13.64
CA ALA A 42 39.92 24.05 -12.96
C ALA A 42 39.08 23.86 -11.70
N TYR A 43 38.89 22.59 -11.30
CA TYR A 43 38.26 22.22 -10.05
C TYR A 43 39.19 21.38 -9.18
N ALA A 44 39.52 21.88 -7.97
CA ALA A 44 40.33 21.20 -6.99
C ALA A 44 39.58 20.93 -5.67
N ARG A 45 39.72 19.72 -5.13
CA ARG A 45 39.13 19.32 -3.84
C ARG A 45 40.20 18.76 -2.91
N VAL A 46 40.29 19.34 -1.71
CA VAL A 46 41.24 18.92 -0.67
C VAL A 46 40.49 18.23 0.48
N SER A 47 41.02 17.12 0.98
CA SER A 47 40.45 16.35 2.08
C SER A 47 41.07 16.77 3.42
N THR A 48 40.27 17.33 4.32
CA THR A 48 40.50 17.55 5.76
C THR A 48 41.58 18.55 6.29
N ASN A 49 41.47 18.88 7.56
CA ASN A 49 41.95 20.02 8.36
C ASN A 49 43.38 19.90 8.94
N SER A 50 44.41 19.42 8.22
CA SER A 50 45.77 19.46 8.74
C SER A 50 46.61 20.52 8.03
N GLU A 51 47.60 21.10 8.70
CA GLU A 51 48.51 22.14 8.16
C GLU A 51 49.28 21.68 6.89
N GLU A 52 49.62 20.41 6.79
CA GLU A 52 50.23 19.79 5.59
C GLU A 52 49.34 19.85 4.35
N GLN A 53 48.02 20.03 4.51
CA GLN A 53 47.07 20.09 3.42
C GLN A 53 46.76 21.52 2.95
N LEU A 54 47.08 22.54 3.72
CA LEU A 54 47.06 23.92 3.27
C LEU A 54 48.16 24.15 2.20
N THR A 55 49.35 23.59 2.40
CA THR A 55 50.43 23.60 1.39
C THR A 55 50.05 22.81 0.15
N SER A 56 49.32 21.67 0.27
CA SER A 56 48.80 20.90 -0.84
C SER A 56 47.69 21.63 -1.63
N TYR A 57 46.86 22.44 -0.95
CA TYR A 57 45.83 23.26 -1.59
C TYR A 57 46.46 24.37 -2.45
N GLU A 58 47.36 25.16 -1.89
CA GLU A 58 48.05 26.24 -2.59
C GLU A 58 48.85 25.70 -3.80
N ALA A 59 49.49 24.54 -3.63
CA ALA A 59 50.22 23.87 -4.68
C ALA A 59 49.28 23.44 -5.84
N GLN A 60 48.06 22.92 -5.54
CA GLN A 60 47.09 22.55 -6.58
C GLN A 60 46.54 23.78 -7.33
N VAL A 61 46.19 24.85 -6.61
CA VAL A 61 45.74 26.10 -7.24
C VAL A 61 46.82 26.70 -8.12
N LYS A 62 48.07 26.73 -7.65
CA LYS A 62 49.21 27.20 -8.42
C LYS A 62 49.44 26.33 -9.64
N HIS A 63 49.46 25.01 -9.49
CA HIS A 63 49.64 24.05 -10.58
C HIS A 63 48.60 24.25 -11.68
N TYR A 64 47.29 24.29 -11.36
CA TYR A 64 46.27 24.48 -12.39
C TYR A 64 46.34 25.87 -13.04
N THR A 65 46.64 26.90 -12.28
CA THR A 65 46.80 28.24 -12.83
C THR A 65 47.97 28.30 -13.82
N GLU A 66 49.12 27.73 -13.46
CA GLU A 66 50.31 27.68 -14.34
C GLU A 66 50.08 26.77 -15.55
N HIS A 67 49.43 25.61 -15.33
CA HIS A 67 49.11 24.67 -16.40
C HIS A 67 48.18 25.29 -17.45
N ILE A 68 47.10 25.95 -17.07
CA ILE A 68 46.16 26.58 -18.01
C ILE A 68 46.84 27.75 -18.74
N LYS A 69 47.57 28.61 -18.00
CA LYS A 69 48.30 29.75 -18.60
C LYS A 69 49.39 29.34 -19.54
N SER A 70 50.12 28.24 -19.31
CA SER A 70 51.13 27.73 -20.22
C SER A 70 50.55 27.32 -21.58
N LYS A 71 49.26 27.00 -21.62
CA LYS A 71 48.55 26.58 -22.83
C LYS A 71 47.80 27.72 -23.54
N GLU A 72 47.88 28.95 -23.06
CA GLU A 72 47.27 30.14 -23.71
C GLU A 72 47.78 30.31 -25.14
N HIS A 73 49.07 30.09 -25.39
CA HIS A 73 49.67 30.26 -26.71
C HIS A 73 49.63 29.02 -27.60
N THR A 74 49.59 27.82 -26.99
CA THR A 74 49.63 26.54 -27.75
C THR A 74 48.26 26.04 -28.13
N ASP A 75 47.31 26.09 -27.19
CA ASP A 75 45.97 25.50 -27.33
C ASP A 75 44.85 26.56 -27.37
N ASN A 76 45.24 27.86 -27.46
CA ASN A 76 44.30 29.01 -27.44
C ASN A 76 43.32 28.98 -26.23
N TRP A 77 43.86 28.69 -25.04
CA TRP A 77 43.10 28.66 -23.81
C TRP A 77 43.08 30.05 -23.17
N GLN A 78 41.98 30.38 -22.50
CA GLN A 78 41.85 31.57 -21.67
C GLN A 78 41.54 31.12 -20.23
N PHE A 79 42.40 31.49 -19.29
CA PHE A 79 42.20 31.19 -17.88
C PHE A 79 40.97 31.93 -17.32
N VAL A 80 40.07 31.21 -16.63
CA VAL A 80 38.87 31.77 -15.96
C VAL A 80 39.10 31.83 -14.46
N ASP A 81 39.11 30.67 -13.76
CA ASP A 81 39.28 30.57 -12.31
C ASP A 81 39.65 29.14 -11.91
N VAL A 82 40.14 28.99 -10.66
CA VAL A 82 40.27 27.68 -10.00
C VAL A 82 39.27 27.60 -8.88
N TYR A 83 38.22 26.82 -9.08
CA TYR A 83 37.18 26.59 -8.10
C TYR A 83 37.59 25.52 -7.09
N THR A 84 37.35 25.78 -5.81
CA THR A 84 37.85 24.88 -4.76
C THR A 84 36.81 24.67 -3.66
N ASP A 85 36.82 23.44 -3.09
CA ASP A 85 36.07 23.10 -1.88
C ASP A 85 37.02 22.51 -0.83
N LYS A 86 37.03 23.11 0.38
CA LYS A 86 37.86 22.67 1.52
C LYS A 86 37.12 21.67 2.39
N GLY A 87 37.76 20.53 2.70
CA GLY A 87 37.55 19.69 3.88
C GLY A 87 36.11 19.28 4.27
N ILE A 88 35.16 19.15 3.33
CA ILE A 88 33.78 18.80 3.66
C ILE A 88 33.63 17.27 3.77
N THR A 89 33.46 16.77 5.01
CA THR A 89 33.02 15.40 5.31
C THR A 89 31.50 15.31 5.18
N GLY A 90 30.97 14.67 4.16
CA GLY A 90 29.54 14.47 3.99
C GLY A 90 29.15 14.09 2.56
N THR A 91 28.09 13.32 2.43
CA THR A 91 27.57 12.78 1.16
C THR A 91 26.72 13.76 0.34
N SER A 92 26.46 14.99 0.84
CA SER A 92 25.56 15.95 0.19
C SER A 92 26.31 16.98 -0.64
N THR A 93 25.91 17.16 -1.92
CA THR A 93 26.39 18.21 -2.84
C THR A 93 26.00 19.63 -2.39
N LYS A 94 24.98 19.78 -1.53
CA LYS A 94 24.47 21.08 -1.06
C LYS A 94 25.50 21.94 -0.31
N LYS A 95 26.59 21.36 0.20
CA LYS A 95 27.64 22.06 0.97
C LYS A 95 28.91 22.37 0.13
N ARG A 96 28.89 22.12 -1.20
CA ARG A 96 30.04 22.35 -2.10
C ARG A 96 29.87 23.67 -2.83
N GLU A 97 30.16 24.76 -2.15
CA GLU A 97 29.94 26.13 -2.68
C GLU A 97 30.79 26.41 -3.92
N GLY A 98 32.06 26.00 -3.90
CA GLY A 98 32.97 26.16 -5.04
C GLY A 98 32.52 25.38 -6.27
N PHE A 99 32.13 24.10 -6.08
CA PHE A 99 31.60 23.27 -7.16
C PHE A 99 30.32 23.84 -7.74
N ASN A 100 29.37 24.22 -6.89
CA ASN A 100 28.08 24.75 -7.33
C ASN A 100 28.26 26.07 -8.11
N ARG A 101 29.17 26.95 -7.66
CA ARG A 101 29.51 28.20 -8.36
C ARG A 101 30.12 27.89 -9.73
N MET A 102 31.06 26.95 -9.81
CA MET A 102 31.64 26.50 -11.09
C MET A 102 30.58 26.02 -12.07
N ILE A 103 29.66 25.15 -11.61
CA ILE A 103 28.59 24.65 -12.48
C ILE A 103 27.65 25.79 -12.93
N GLN A 104 27.30 26.72 -12.07
CA GLN A 104 26.49 27.89 -12.43
C GLN A 104 27.20 28.76 -13.48
N ASP A 105 28.50 29.04 -13.33
CA ASP A 105 29.27 29.81 -14.29
C ASP A 105 29.43 29.08 -15.62
N ALA A 106 29.59 27.76 -15.60
CA ALA A 106 29.64 26.92 -16.80
C ALA A 106 28.29 26.96 -17.56
N LEU A 107 27.17 26.77 -16.86
CA LEU A 107 25.82 26.83 -17.45
C LEU A 107 25.46 28.25 -17.94
N ALA A 108 26.02 29.29 -17.32
CA ALA A 108 25.91 30.68 -17.79
C ALA A 108 26.80 30.99 -19.01
N GLY A 109 27.48 30.00 -19.54
CA GLY A 109 28.35 30.15 -20.72
C GLY A 109 29.63 30.93 -20.47
N LYS A 110 30.14 30.96 -19.22
CA LYS A 110 31.42 31.61 -18.88
C LYS A 110 32.62 30.67 -18.99
N ILE A 111 32.38 29.35 -19.03
CA ILE A 111 33.38 28.28 -19.05
C ILE A 111 33.07 27.34 -20.22
N ASP A 112 34.08 26.99 -21.00
CA ASP A 112 33.97 26.04 -22.12
C ASP A 112 34.62 24.70 -21.77
N LEU A 113 35.63 24.69 -20.89
CA LEU A 113 36.34 23.49 -20.44
C LEU A 113 36.60 23.55 -18.93
N ILE A 114 36.29 22.46 -18.25
CA ILE A 114 36.60 22.26 -16.83
C ILE A 114 37.70 21.17 -16.73
N ILE A 115 38.80 21.47 -16.06
CA ILE A 115 39.87 20.51 -15.76
C ILE A 115 39.75 20.05 -14.31
N THR A 116 39.83 18.76 -14.07
CA THR A 116 39.88 18.19 -12.74
C THR A 116 40.74 16.93 -12.71
N LYS A 117 41.30 16.63 -11.54
CA LYS A 117 42.24 15.54 -11.38
C LYS A 117 41.66 14.19 -11.77
N SER A 118 40.46 13.87 -11.32
CA SER A 118 39.80 12.58 -11.60
C SER A 118 38.29 12.64 -11.42
N VAL A 119 37.59 11.66 -11.96
CA VAL A 119 36.15 11.48 -11.81
C VAL A 119 35.75 11.46 -10.32
N SER A 120 36.51 10.79 -9.45
CA SER A 120 36.27 10.71 -8.02
C SER A 120 36.41 12.04 -7.27
N ARG A 121 37.18 12.97 -7.83
CA ARG A 121 37.35 14.34 -7.32
C ARG A 121 36.26 15.28 -7.79
N PHE A 122 35.73 15.05 -8.99
CA PHE A 122 34.66 15.85 -9.57
C PHE A 122 33.35 15.68 -8.78
N ALA A 123 32.92 14.44 -8.48
CA ALA A 123 31.77 14.22 -7.62
C ALA A 123 31.95 12.96 -6.75
N ARG A 124 31.15 12.84 -5.68
CA ARG A 124 31.27 11.76 -4.68
C ARG A 124 30.36 10.57 -4.96
N ASN A 125 29.36 10.76 -5.78
CA ASN A 125 28.32 9.80 -6.09
C ASN A 125 28.27 9.69 -7.62
N THR A 126 28.19 8.49 -8.12
CA THR A 126 28.15 8.18 -9.55
C THR A 126 26.94 8.81 -10.25
N VAL A 127 25.78 8.86 -9.56
CA VAL A 127 24.56 9.48 -10.08
C VAL A 127 24.70 11.00 -10.23
N ASP A 128 25.24 11.67 -9.21
CA ASP A 128 25.46 13.13 -9.23
C ASP A 128 26.48 13.51 -10.30
N THR A 129 27.55 12.72 -10.42
CA THR A 129 28.59 12.91 -11.45
C THR A 129 27.97 12.83 -12.84
N LEU A 130 27.24 11.76 -13.11
CA LEU A 130 26.59 11.51 -14.40
C LEU A 130 25.58 12.61 -14.77
N THR A 131 24.74 13.01 -13.82
CA THR A 131 23.74 14.06 -14.03
C THR A 131 24.40 15.40 -14.34
N THR A 132 25.48 15.72 -13.62
CA THR A 132 26.21 16.98 -13.80
C THR A 132 26.95 17.02 -15.15
N ILE A 133 27.65 15.93 -15.53
CA ILE A 133 28.34 15.86 -16.80
C ILE A 133 27.34 15.95 -17.96
N ARG A 134 26.19 15.27 -17.91
CA ARG A 134 25.14 15.37 -18.93
C ARG A 134 24.65 16.80 -19.11
N LYS A 135 24.36 17.50 -17.99
CA LYS A 135 23.97 18.92 -18.03
C LYS A 135 25.05 19.81 -18.69
N LEU A 136 26.29 19.62 -18.32
CA LEU A 136 27.41 20.37 -18.91
C LEU A 136 27.53 20.10 -20.41
N LYS A 137 27.43 18.83 -20.82
CA LYS A 137 27.44 18.42 -22.22
C LYS A 137 26.32 19.05 -23.05
N GLU A 138 25.08 19.10 -22.50
CA GLU A 138 23.91 19.76 -23.12
C GLU A 138 24.18 21.25 -23.40
N HIS A 139 25.03 21.89 -22.58
CA HIS A 139 25.43 23.30 -22.75
C HIS A 139 26.77 23.48 -23.49
N GLY A 140 27.32 22.39 -24.06
CA GLY A 140 28.56 22.43 -24.80
C GLY A 140 29.81 22.64 -23.94
N VAL A 141 29.73 22.41 -22.63
CA VAL A 141 30.85 22.50 -21.70
C VAL A 141 31.51 21.14 -21.54
N GLU A 142 32.79 21.08 -21.84
CA GLU A 142 33.61 19.88 -21.74
C GLU A 142 34.24 19.73 -20.36
N VAL A 143 34.41 18.47 -19.90
CA VAL A 143 35.16 18.17 -18.68
C VAL A 143 36.32 17.26 -19.04
N TYR A 144 37.56 17.63 -18.61
CA TYR A 144 38.74 16.84 -18.75
C TYR A 144 39.19 16.24 -17.42
N PHE A 145 39.27 14.92 -17.38
CA PHE A 145 39.78 14.13 -16.26
C PHE A 145 41.24 13.75 -16.51
N GLU A 146 42.18 14.42 -15.79
CA GLU A 146 43.63 14.26 -16.03
C GLU A 146 44.12 12.84 -15.79
N GLU A 147 43.79 12.20 -14.65
CA GLU A 147 44.26 10.85 -14.31
C GLU A 147 43.78 9.79 -15.31
N GLN A 148 42.57 9.96 -15.85
CA GLN A 148 42.00 9.03 -16.83
C GLN A 148 42.34 9.40 -18.27
N ASN A 149 42.84 10.61 -18.53
CA ASN A 149 43.05 11.19 -19.84
C ASN A 149 41.82 11.10 -20.75
N ILE A 150 40.68 11.58 -20.21
CA ILE A 150 39.37 11.51 -20.87
C ILE A 150 38.72 12.90 -20.95
N TYR A 151 38.29 13.27 -22.15
CA TYR A 151 37.42 14.41 -22.42
C TYR A 151 35.99 13.94 -22.56
N THR A 152 35.02 14.64 -21.92
CA THR A 152 33.61 14.19 -21.88
C THR A 152 32.87 14.34 -23.20
N LEU A 153 33.38 15.15 -24.14
CA LEU A 153 32.78 15.34 -25.47
C LEU A 153 33.37 14.40 -26.53
N ASP A 154 34.42 13.65 -26.23
CA ASP A 154 35.02 12.68 -27.15
C ASP A 154 34.38 11.28 -27.05
N GLY A 155 34.82 10.36 -27.95
CA GLY A 155 34.34 8.98 -27.95
C GLY A 155 34.64 8.20 -26.66
N LYS A 156 35.77 8.51 -26.00
CA LYS A 156 36.12 7.89 -24.69
C LYS A 156 35.21 8.39 -23.59
N GLY A 157 34.75 9.66 -23.66
CA GLY A 157 33.79 10.24 -22.77
C GLY A 157 32.43 9.54 -22.85
N GLU A 158 31.97 9.15 -24.04
CA GLU A 158 30.73 8.38 -24.22
C GLU A 158 30.79 6.99 -23.55
N VAL A 159 31.92 6.29 -23.72
CA VAL A 159 32.16 5.01 -23.06
C VAL A 159 32.15 5.18 -21.53
N LEU A 160 32.83 6.20 -21.00
CA LEU A 160 32.85 6.53 -19.59
C LEU A 160 31.41 6.79 -19.05
N LEU A 161 30.62 7.60 -19.74
CA LEU A 161 29.26 7.91 -19.37
C LEU A 161 28.35 6.67 -19.38
N THR A 162 28.56 5.75 -20.33
CA THR A 162 27.82 4.48 -20.40
C THR A 162 28.14 3.59 -19.21
N ILE A 163 29.45 3.40 -18.91
CA ILE A 163 29.89 2.61 -17.76
C ILE A 163 29.36 3.23 -16.44
N MET A 164 29.50 4.53 -16.29
CA MET A 164 28.99 5.24 -15.11
C MET A 164 27.45 5.12 -14.96
N SER A 165 26.73 5.13 -16.08
CA SER A 165 25.27 4.91 -16.06
C SER A 165 24.93 3.51 -15.55
N SER A 166 25.64 2.49 -16.00
CA SER A 166 25.42 1.10 -15.53
C SER A 166 25.75 0.94 -14.05
N ILE A 167 26.88 1.53 -13.60
CA ILE A 167 27.27 1.51 -12.18
C ILE A 167 26.23 2.26 -11.32
N ALA A 168 25.74 3.42 -11.76
CA ALA A 168 24.73 4.18 -11.04
C ALA A 168 23.40 3.44 -10.92
N GLN A 169 23.00 2.72 -11.96
CA GLN A 169 21.82 1.86 -11.94
C GLN A 169 22.00 0.70 -10.95
N GLU A 170 23.14 0.04 -10.96
CA GLU A 170 23.42 -1.08 -10.06
C GLU A 170 23.54 -0.61 -8.59
N GLU A 171 24.17 0.53 -8.33
CA GLU A 171 24.21 1.14 -6.99
C GLU A 171 22.79 1.45 -6.47
N SER A 172 21.95 2.03 -7.33
CA SER A 172 20.54 2.33 -6.99
C SER A 172 19.74 1.07 -6.70
N ARG A 173 19.97 -0.01 -7.48
CA ARG A 173 19.36 -1.33 -7.27
C ARG A 173 19.79 -1.92 -5.93
N ASN A 174 21.10 -1.96 -5.66
CA ASN A 174 21.66 -2.49 -4.42
C ASN A 174 21.14 -1.76 -3.18
N ILE A 175 21.03 -0.42 -3.23
CA ILE A 175 20.44 0.37 -2.14
C ILE A 175 18.97 -0.03 -1.93
N SER A 176 18.19 -0.17 -3.01
CA SER A 176 16.79 -0.58 -2.93
C SER A 176 16.63 -1.98 -2.34
N GLU A 177 17.45 -2.94 -2.77
CA GLU A 177 17.45 -4.31 -2.26
C GLU A 177 17.83 -4.37 -0.77
N ASN A 178 18.87 -3.64 -0.36
CA ASN A 178 19.29 -3.56 1.04
C ASN A 178 18.23 -2.93 1.95
N VAL A 179 17.58 -1.86 1.50
CA VAL A 179 16.45 -1.25 2.24
C VAL A 179 15.29 -2.24 2.35
N THR A 180 14.95 -2.93 1.27
CA THR A 180 13.88 -3.93 1.24
C THR A 180 14.20 -5.10 2.16
N TRP A 181 15.42 -5.61 2.13
CA TRP A 181 15.88 -6.68 3.04
C TRP A 181 15.80 -6.23 4.50
N GLY A 182 16.29 -5.04 4.83
CA GLY A 182 16.21 -4.48 6.17
C GLY A 182 14.77 -4.27 6.67
N MET A 183 13.84 -3.91 5.76
CA MET A 183 12.41 -3.85 6.08
C MET A 183 11.82 -5.23 6.34
N ARG A 184 12.09 -6.22 5.48
CA ARG A 184 11.60 -7.60 5.64
C ARG A 184 12.08 -8.22 6.93
N LYS A 185 13.34 -8.01 7.32
CA LYS A 185 13.88 -8.47 8.60
C LYS A 185 13.10 -7.87 9.78
N ARG A 186 12.83 -6.56 9.77
CA ARG A 186 12.01 -5.92 10.81
C ARG A 186 10.57 -6.44 10.83
N PHE A 187 9.99 -6.76 9.67
CA PHE A 187 8.66 -7.34 9.59
C PHE A 187 8.63 -8.76 10.16
N ALA A 188 9.64 -9.59 9.88
CA ALA A 188 9.78 -10.92 10.47
C ALA A 188 9.96 -10.85 12.01
N GLU A 189 10.56 -9.79 12.52
CA GLU A 189 10.69 -9.51 13.96
C GLU A 189 9.40 -8.90 14.57
N GLY A 190 8.32 -8.73 13.79
CA GLY A 190 7.05 -8.13 14.25
C GLY A 190 7.13 -6.63 14.57
N LYS A 191 8.19 -5.93 14.16
CA LYS A 191 8.35 -4.50 14.44
C LYS A 191 7.41 -3.65 13.60
N VAL A 192 6.38 -3.11 14.25
CA VAL A 192 5.35 -2.30 13.61
C VAL A 192 5.83 -0.87 13.37
N THR A 193 5.59 -0.38 12.17
CA THR A 193 5.79 1.03 11.83
C THR A 193 4.46 1.68 11.47
N MET A 194 4.23 2.89 11.98
CA MET A 194 3.03 3.68 11.70
C MET A 194 3.39 5.06 11.18
N ALA A 195 2.56 5.58 10.26
CA ALA A 195 2.67 6.96 9.79
C ALA A 195 2.01 7.90 10.82
N TYR A 196 2.59 8.04 12.01
CA TYR A 196 2.00 8.74 13.16
C TYR A 196 1.45 10.13 12.85
N LYS A 197 1.97 10.83 11.86
CA LYS A 197 1.47 12.15 11.43
C LYS A 197 -0.01 12.14 10.99
N GLN A 198 -0.45 11.03 10.39
CA GLN A 198 -1.79 10.89 9.81
C GLN A 198 -2.56 9.69 10.39
N PHE A 199 -1.93 8.91 11.26
CA PHE A 199 -2.55 7.76 11.90
C PHE A 199 -3.14 8.19 13.24
N MET A 200 -4.49 8.31 13.30
CA MET A 200 -5.21 8.75 14.49
C MET A 200 -5.22 7.65 15.56
N GLY A 201 -5.17 8.04 16.84
CA GLY A 201 -5.24 7.14 17.98
C GLY A 201 -3.89 6.77 18.57
N TYR A 202 -2.78 6.95 17.84
CA TYR A 202 -1.46 6.54 18.30
C TYR A 202 -0.40 7.62 18.11
N ARG A 203 0.59 7.63 19.01
CA ARG A 203 1.85 8.36 18.88
C ARG A 203 3.04 7.41 19.00
N ARG A 204 4.21 7.85 18.58
CA ARG A 204 5.45 7.09 18.75
C ARG A 204 5.90 7.12 20.20
N GLY A 205 5.94 5.96 20.84
CA GLY A 205 6.45 5.80 22.20
C GLY A 205 7.99 5.80 22.27
N LYS A 206 8.52 5.94 23.47
CA LYS A 206 9.97 6.04 23.74
C LYS A 206 10.76 4.82 23.25
N ASN A 207 10.18 3.63 23.34
CA ASN A 207 10.80 2.35 22.93
C ASN A 207 10.47 1.96 21.50
N GLY A 208 9.87 2.86 20.70
CA GLY A 208 9.40 2.56 19.33
C GLY A 208 8.07 1.81 19.26
N ILE A 209 7.51 1.39 20.39
CA ILE A 209 6.18 0.79 20.49
C ILE A 209 5.13 1.91 20.42
N PRO A 210 4.06 1.74 19.63
CA PRO A 210 2.99 2.74 19.57
C PRO A 210 2.32 2.95 20.94
N GLU A 211 2.11 4.19 21.34
CA GLU A 211 1.36 4.57 22.53
C GLU A 211 0.00 5.14 22.17
N VAL A 212 -1.04 4.80 22.92
CA VAL A 212 -2.40 5.31 22.71
C VAL A 212 -2.50 6.78 23.13
N VAL A 213 -3.10 7.60 22.28
CA VAL A 213 -3.49 8.98 22.59
C VAL A 213 -4.96 9.01 22.91
N GLU A 214 -5.32 9.14 24.21
CA GLU A 214 -6.68 8.91 24.69
C GLU A 214 -7.72 9.84 24.04
N ALA A 215 -7.39 11.10 23.80
CA ALA A 215 -8.29 12.04 23.10
C ALA A 215 -8.66 11.58 21.69
N GLU A 216 -7.67 11.05 20.94
CA GLU A 216 -7.85 10.50 19.61
C GLU A 216 -8.55 9.12 19.66
N ALA A 217 -8.21 8.30 20.66
CA ALA A 217 -8.79 6.97 20.87
C ALA A 217 -10.30 7.03 21.16
N LYS A 218 -10.77 8.04 21.91
CA LYS A 218 -12.21 8.29 22.12
C LYS A 218 -12.95 8.48 20.80
N VAL A 219 -12.37 9.20 19.84
CA VAL A 219 -12.98 9.38 18.52
C VAL A 219 -13.07 8.05 17.77
N ILE A 220 -11.99 7.26 17.79
CA ILE A 220 -11.97 5.93 17.16
C ILE A 220 -13.02 5.01 17.77
N ARG A 221 -13.09 4.91 19.11
CA ARG A 221 -14.12 4.10 19.80
C ARG A 221 -15.54 4.58 19.45
N THR A 222 -15.75 5.88 19.33
CA THR A 222 -17.03 6.46 18.90
C THR A 222 -17.39 6.04 17.49
N ILE A 223 -16.43 6.03 16.54
CA ILE A 223 -16.65 5.58 15.17
C ILE A 223 -17.11 4.11 15.14
N PHE A 224 -16.41 3.21 15.85
CA PHE A 224 -16.78 1.79 15.93
C PHE A 224 -18.16 1.61 16.57
N ARG A 225 -18.42 2.29 17.69
CA ARG A 225 -19.73 2.24 18.38
C ARG A 225 -20.85 2.71 17.47
N ARG A 226 -20.75 3.90 16.87
CA ARG A 226 -21.78 4.44 15.97
C ARG A 226 -22.02 3.53 14.76
N PHE A 227 -20.97 2.94 14.22
CA PHE A 227 -21.11 1.98 13.13
C PHE A 227 -21.89 0.73 13.56
N LEU A 228 -21.59 0.18 14.74
CA LEU A 228 -22.31 -0.98 15.30
C LEU A 228 -23.72 -0.62 15.81
N GLU A 229 -24.02 0.62 16.12
CA GLU A 229 -25.37 1.11 16.36
C GLU A 229 -26.22 1.26 15.07
N GLY A 230 -25.65 0.98 13.91
CA GLY A 230 -26.36 0.98 12.63
C GLY A 230 -26.05 2.17 11.71
N ALA A 231 -25.25 3.15 12.12
CA ALA A 231 -24.89 4.28 11.27
C ALA A 231 -24.02 3.85 10.07
N THR A 232 -24.22 4.50 8.92
CA THR A 232 -23.32 4.32 7.77
C THR A 232 -22.05 5.16 7.93
N PRO A 233 -20.93 4.82 7.25
CA PRO A 233 -19.74 5.67 7.20
C PRO A 233 -20.02 7.11 6.80
N ALA A 234 -21.01 7.35 5.92
CA ALA A 234 -21.43 8.69 5.51
C ALA A 234 -22.11 9.48 6.63
N ILE A 235 -22.95 8.83 7.42
CA ILE A 235 -23.62 9.45 8.58
C ILE A 235 -22.58 9.78 9.64
N ILE A 236 -21.70 8.85 9.98
CA ILE A 236 -20.62 9.06 10.97
C ILE A 236 -19.72 10.22 10.55
N ALA A 237 -19.28 10.25 9.29
CA ALA A 237 -18.45 11.35 8.78
C ALA A 237 -19.16 12.70 8.90
N ARG A 238 -20.48 12.76 8.63
CA ARG A 238 -21.28 13.96 8.78
C ARG A 238 -21.41 14.39 10.25
N GLU A 239 -21.66 13.46 11.16
CA GLU A 239 -21.77 13.72 12.61
C GLU A 239 -20.45 14.31 13.15
N LEU A 240 -19.30 13.70 12.80
CA LEU A 240 -17.98 14.18 13.22
C LEU A 240 -17.66 15.57 12.64
N ASN A 241 -18.04 15.82 11.38
CA ASN A 241 -17.88 17.15 10.76
C ASN A 241 -18.76 18.21 11.42
N LEU A 242 -19.99 17.88 11.79
CA LEU A 242 -20.91 18.79 12.50
C LEU A 242 -20.43 19.07 13.93
N ALA A 243 -19.87 18.08 14.60
CA ALA A 243 -19.27 18.23 15.93
C ALA A 243 -17.94 19.00 15.90
N GLY A 244 -17.41 19.33 14.71
CA GLY A 244 -16.15 20.04 14.57
C GLY A 244 -14.90 19.22 14.93
N ILE A 245 -15.02 17.88 15.00
CA ILE A 245 -13.91 16.98 15.36
C ILE A 245 -12.91 16.93 14.21
N PRO A 246 -11.61 17.20 14.46
CA PRO A 246 -10.58 17.16 13.42
C PRO A 246 -10.41 15.77 12.81
N CYS A 247 -10.24 15.70 11.49
CA CYS A 247 -9.95 14.44 10.79
C CYS A 247 -8.47 14.03 10.95
N PRO A 248 -8.08 12.78 10.62
CA PRO A 248 -6.71 12.26 10.83
C PRO A 248 -5.58 13.13 10.27
N SER A 249 -5.77 13.79 9.15
CA SER A 249 -4.79 14.72 8.57
C SER A 249 -4.56 15.99 9.40
N ARG A 250 -5.39 16.23 10.40
CA ARG A 250 -5.37 17.40 11.30
C ARG A 250 -5.48 17.03 12.77
N LYS A 251 -5.16 15.82 13.13
CA LYS A 251 -5.24 15.31 14.50
C LYS A 251 -4.40 16.11 15.52
N SER A 252 -3.36 16.82 15.08
CA SER A 252 -2.59 17.73 15.93
C SER A 252 -3.40 18.88 16.50
N LEU A 253 -4.63 19.10 16.01
CA LEU A 253 -5.57 20.11 16.50
C LEU A 253 -6.52 19.57 17.58
N LEU A 254 -6.32 18.35 18.08
CA LEU A 254 -7.11 17.72 19.17
C LEU A 254 -6.58 18.10 20.57
N GLY A 255 -5.90 19.23 20.73
CA GLY A 255 -5.55 19.82 22.02
C GLY A 255 -6.72 20.66 22.57
N GLU A 256 -6.85 20.76 23.90
CA GLU A 256 -7.97 21.44 24.56
C GLU A 256 -8.17 22.90 24.14
N ASP A 257 -7.08 23.58 23.72
CA ASP A 257 -7.12 25.02 23.32
C ASP A 257 -7.20 25.23 21.79
N GLU A 258 -7.15 24.19 20.98
CA GLU A 258 -7.02 24.30 19.50
C GLU A 258 -8.32 24.07 18.73
N ILE A 259 -9.40 23.62 19.39
CA ILE A 259 -10.71 23.41 18.74
C ILE A 259 -11.30 24.72 18.21
N GLU A 260 -11.07 25.83 18.90
CA GLU A 260 -11.51 27.16 18.45
C GLU A 260 -10.70 27.68 17.27
N ALA A 261 -9.39 27.44 17.26
CA ALA A 261 -8.52 27.81 16.14
C ALA A 261 -8.83 27.01 14.85
N ALA A 262 -9.29 25.76 14.98
CA ALA A 262 -9.73 24.93 13.86
C ALA A 262 -11.04 25.43 13.22
N LYS A 263 -11.96 25.99 14.01
CA LYS A 263 -13.21 26.60 13.53
C LYS A 263 -12.95 27.85 12.66
N ALA A 264 -11.88 28.59 12.94
CA ALA A 264 -11.54 29.83 12.24
C ALA A 264 -10.85 29.63 10.87
N ARG A 265 -10.30 28.46 10.56
CA ARG A 265 -9.58 28.21 9.30
C ARG A 265 -10.46 27.57 8.23
N LYS A 266 -11.03 28.36 7.36
CA LYS A 266 -11.99 28.01 6.27
C LYS A 266 -11.53 27.01 5.19
N LYS A 267 -10.31 26.48 5.18
CA LYS A 267 -9.85 25.38 4.29
C LYS A 267 -9.62 24.10 5.08
N THR A 268 -10.69 23.40 5.42
CA THR A 268 -10.63 22.27 6.33
C THR A 268 -10.76 20.96 5.57
N ALA A 269 -9.74 20.09 5.69
CA ALA A 269 -9.91 18.67 5.43
C ALA A 269 -11.05 18.19 6.33
N ARG A 270 -12.01 17.45 5.74
CA ARG A 270 -13.22 16.96 6.40
C ARG A 270 -13.16 15.44 6.48
N TRP A 271 -13.89 14.90 7.44
CA TRP A 271 -14.18 13.48 7.46
C TRP A 271 -14.92 13.08 6.19
N SER A 272 -14.48 11.99 5.55
CA SER A 272 -15.13 11.37 4.40
C SER A 272 -15.57 9.95 4.75
N PRO A 273 -16.56 9.38 4.04
CA PRO A 273 -16.95 7.97 4.23
C PRO A 273 -15.77 7.00 4.06
N SER A 274 -14.90 7.24 3.08
CA SER A 274 -13.71 6.42 2.85
C SER A 274 -12.71 6.46 4.00
N THR A 275 -12.56 7.61 4.68
CA THR A 275 -11.72 7.71 5.89
C THR A 275 -12.30 6.86 7.02
N ILE A 276 -13.62 6.89 7.22
CA ILE A 276 -14.29 6.06 8.23
C ILE A 276 -14.11 4.57 7.90
N GLU A 277 -14.33 4.16 6.66
CA GLU A 277 -14.12 2.76 6.23
C GLU A 277 -12.66 2.32 6.41
N SER A 278 -11.70 3.18 6.09
CA SER A 278 -10.28 2.90 6.32
C SER A 278 -9.97 2.70 7.80
N ILE A 279 -10.62 3.43 8.70
CA ILE A 279 -10.48 3.24 10.15
C ILE A 279 -11.12 1.91 10.57
N LEU A 280 -12.35 1.66 10.16
CA LEU A 280 -13.09 0.44 10.51
C LEU A 280 -12.40 -0.85 10.03
N THR A 281 -11.65 -0.80 8.91
CA THR A 281 -10.97 -1.96 8.34
C THR A 281 -9.51 -2.12 8.75
N ASN A 282 -8.96 -1.21 9.55
CA ASN A 282 -7.56 -1.23 9.91
C ASN A 282 -7.31 -2.05 11.18
N GLU A 283 -6.70 -3.22 11.04
CA GLU A 283 -6.39 -4.17 12.11
C GLU A 283 -5.54 -3.58 13.24
N LYS A 284 -4.84 -2.48 12.99
CA LYS A 284 -4.01 -1.84 14.02
C LYS A 284 -4.81 -1.29 15.19
N TYR A 285 -6.10 -1.01 15.00
CA TYR A 285 -6.95 -0.54 16.10
C TYR A 285 -7.30 -1.65 17.11
N LYS A 286 -7.20 -2.93 16.73
CA LYS A 286 -7.34 -4.04 17.67
C LYS A 286 -6.01 -4.53 18.29
N GLY A 287 -4.89 -3.85 17.98
CA GLY A 287 -3.57 -4.18 18.51
C GLY A 287 -2.70 -5.06 17.61
N ASP A 288 -3.22 -5.52 16.49
CA ASP A 288 -2.52 -6.36 15.52
C ASP A 288 -1.91 -5.53 14.38
N ALA A 289 -1.04 -6.14 13.59
CA ALA A 289 -0.52 -5.49 12.40
C ALA A 289 -0.28 -6.47 11.25
N ILE A 290 -0.83 -6.15 10.08
CA ILE A 290 -0.43 -6.79 8.82
C ILE A 290 0.71 -5.95 8.24
N LEU A 291 1.86 -6.59 8.06
CA LEU A 291 3.06 -5.95 7.53
C LEU A 291 3.28 -6.40 6.09
N GLN A 292 3.97 -5.56 5.31
CA GLN A 292 4.23 -5.80 3.89
C GLN A 292 2.95 -5.88 3.04
N LYS A 293 1.98 -4.98 3.30
CA LYS A 293 0.74 -4.85 2.50
C LYS A 293 0.99 -4.44 1.05
N THR A 294 2.13 -3.83 0.76
CA THR A 294 2.56 -3.43 -0.59
C THR A 294 4.02 -3.75 -0.80
N TYR A 295 4.43 -3.95 -2.05
CA TYR A 295 5.84 -4.10 -2.41
C TYR A 295 6.13 -3.30 -3.70
N CYS A 296 7.41 -2.95 -3.87
CA CYS A 296 7.87 -2.21 -5.05
C CYS A 296 8.22 -3.20 -6.16
N THR A 297 7.64 -3.00 -7.34
CA THR A 297 7.92 -3.81 -8.55
C THR A 297 8.95 -3.15 -9.45
N ASP A 298 9.04 -1.82 -9.43
CA ASP A 298 10.02 -1.05 -10.19
C ASP A 298 10.68 -0.01 -9.27
N TYR A 299 11.95 -0.26 -8.94
CA TYR A 299 12.71 0.61 -8.03
C TYR A 299 13.09 1.95 -8.66
N ILE A 300 13.11 2.04 -10.01
CA ILE A 300 13.41 3.28 -10.74
C ILE A 300 12.19 4.20 -10.74
N LYS A 301 11.03 3.67 -11.15
CA LYS A 301 9.77 4.39 -11.23
C LYS A 301 9.03 4.45 -9.89
N LYS A 302 9.52 3.71 -8.87
CA LYS A 302 8.88 3.57 -7.53
C LYS A 302 7.42 3.13 -7.63
N THR A 303 7.15 2.14 -8.48
CA THR A 303 5.82 1.58 -8.66
C THR A 303 5.54 0.58 -7.55
N PHE A 304 4.47 0.82 -6.76
CA PHE A 304 4.04 -0.06 -5.68
C PHE A 304 2.77 -0.81 -6.07
N VAL A 305 2.74 -2.09 -5.76
CA VAL A 305 1.58 -2.97 -5.98
C VAL A 305 1.11 -3.53 -4.65
N VAL A 306 -0.20 -3.76 -4.52
CA VAL A 306 -0.78 -4.40 -3.35
C VAL A 306 -0.27 -5.84 -3.28
N ASN A 307 0.26 -6.23 -2.14
CA ASN A 307 0.71 -7.59 -1.90
C ASN A 307 -0.49 -8.48 -1.59
N ASP A 308 -0.77 -9.45 -2.45
CA ASP A 308 -1.78 -10.49 -2.24
C ASP A 308 -1.23 -11.71 -1.49
N GLY A 309 0.10 -11.83 -1.40
CA GLY A 309 0.82 -12.95 -0.77
C GLY A 309 1.35 -13.96 -1.77
N SER A 310 1.10 -13.82 -3.07
CA SER A 310 1.55 -14.76 -4.10
C SER A 310 3.04 -14.63 -4.42
N VAL A 311 3.57 -13.39 -4.43
CA VAL A 311 4.96 -13.11 -4.84
C VAL A 311 5.87 -12.85 -3.64
N VAL A 312 5.35 -12.14 -2.63
CA VAL A 312 6.14 -11.73 -1.45
C VAL A 312 5.36 -12.07 -0.19
N PRO A 313 5.99 -12.67 0.85
CA PRO A 313 5.29 -13.03 2.07
C PRO A 313 4.70 -11.81 2.77
N LYS A 314 3.51 -11.98 3.37
CA LYS A 314 2.92 -11.07 4.35
C LYS A 314 3.24 -11.54 5.74
N TYR A 315 3.35 -10.61 6.67
CA TYR A 315 3.57 -10.93 8.08
C TYR A 315 2.39 -10.42 8.89
N TYR A 316 1.83 -11.26 9.74
CA TYR A 316 0.79 -10.90 10.68
C TYR A 316 1.39 -10.92 12.09
N ALA A 317 1.37 -9.78 12.77
CA ALA A 317 1.86 -9.64 14.13
C ALA A 317 0.66 -9.41 15.04
N GLU A 318 0.36 -10.40 15.88
CA GLU A 318 -0.70 -10.32 16.89
C GLU A 318 -0.21 -9.58 18.13
N ASN A 319 -1.11 -8.84 18.78
CA ASN A 319 -0.83 -8.11 20.02
C ASN A 319 0.45 -7.29 20.00
N SER A 320 0.76 -6.70 18.86
CA SER A 320 2.01 -5.98 18.61
C SER A 320 2.08 -4.62 19.31
N HIS A 321 0.94 -4.09 19.72
CA HIS A 321 0.81 -2.80 20.42
C HIS A 321 -0.55 -2.70 21.17
N PRO A 322 -0.70 -1.75 22.11
CA PRO A 322 -1.95 -1.59 22.85
C PRO A 322 -3.14 -1.34 21.94
N ALA A 323 -4.21 -2.09 22.12
CA ALA A 323 -5.45 -1.96 21.36
C ALA A 323 -6.26 -0.72 21.78
N ILE A 324 -6.91 -0.05 20.83
CA ILE A 324 -7.89 1.01 21.09
C ILE A 324 -9.29 0.45 21.21
N VAL A 325 -9.62 -0.54 20.40
CA VAL A 325 -10.87 -1.32 20.47
C VAL A 325 -10.53 -2.78 20.72
N SER A 326 -11.42 -3.49 21.42
CA SER A 326 -11.18 -4.91 21.65
C SER A 326 -11.24 -5.71 20.33
N PRO A 327 -10.55 -6.85 20.24
CA PRO A 327 -10.62 -7.72 19.06
C PRO A 327 -12.04 -8.08 18.65
N GLU A 328 -12.92 -8.31 19.63
CA GLU A 328 -14.32 -8.67 19.43
C GLU A 328 -15.11 -7.55 18.73
N VAL A 329 -14.93 -6.31 19.20
CA VAL A 329 -15.59 -5.12 18.62
C VAL A 329 -15.09 -4.91 17.19
N PHE A 330 -13.80 -5.09 16.95
CA PHE A 330 -13.23 -4.99 15.61
C PHE A 330 -13.78 -6.08 14.67
N ASP A 331 -13.77 -7.33 15.11
CA ASP A 331 -14.21 -8.47 14.32
C ASP A 331 -15.72 -8.37 14.02
N LEU A 332 -16.53 -7.92 15.00
CA LEU A 332 -17.95 -7.64 14.78
C LEU A 332 -18.15 -6.55 13.73
N ALA A 333 -17.34 -5.50 13.74
CA ALA A 333 -17.37 -4.45 12.72
C ALA A 333 -17.01 -5.00 11.33
N GLN A 334 -16.03 -5.93 11.22
CA GLN A 334 -15.73 -6.60 9.94
C GLN A 334 -16.91 -7.43 9.42
N GLN A 335 -17.54 -8.22 10.29
CA GLN A 335 -18.73 -9.01 9.92
C GLN A 335 -19.86 -8.10 9.43
N GLU A 336 -20.09 -7.00 10.14
CA GLU A 336 -21.12 -6.03 9.78
C GLU A 336 -20.80 -5.33 8.44
N LEU A 337 -19.53 -4.97 8.19
CA LEU A 337 -19.09 -4.42 6.90
C LEU A 337 -19.33 -5.41 5.75
N ALA A 338 -18.95 -6.68 5.94
CA ALA A 338 -19.13 -7.72 4.95
C ALA A 338 -20.63 -7.94 4.65
N TRP A 339 -21.45 -8.01 5.69
CA TRP A 339 -22.90 -8.14 5.54
C TRP A 339 -23.52 -6.94 4.82
N ARG A 340 -23.19 -5.70 5.19
CA ARG A 340 -23.72 -4.50 4.50
C ARG A 340 -23.30 -4.44 3.04
N ARG A 341 -22.10 -4.90 2.70
CA ARG A 341 -21.62 -5.00 1.30
C ARG A 341 -22.43 -6.02 0.50
N SER A 342 -22.82 -7.16 1.10
CA SER A 342 -23.65 -8.17 0.44
C SER A 342 -25.05 -7.68 0.07
N LEU A 343 -25.54 -6.61 0.74
CA LEU A 343 -26.83 -6.00 0.45
C LEU A 343 -26.86 -5.11 -0.81
N ASN A 344 -25.73 -4.94 -1.51
CA ASN A 344 -25.64 -4.18 -2.76
C ASN A 344 -26.30 -2.78 -2.71
N GLY A 345 -25.99 -2.01 -1.64
CA GLY A 345 -26.48 -0.64 -1.47
C GLY A 345 -27.88 -0.50 -0.90
N ARG A 346 -28.57 -1.59 -0.53
CA ARG A 346 -29.92 -1.55 0.04
C ARG A 346 -29.98 -1.14 1.53
N TYR A 347 -28.83 -0.85 2.15
CA TYR A 347 -28.75 -0.43 3.55
C TYR A 347 -28.89 1.09 3.70
N SER A 348 -29.94 1.55 4.39
CA SER A 348 -30.22 2.99 4.58
C SER A 348 -29.41 3.65 5.69
N GLY A 349 -28.93 2.87 6.68
CA GLY A 349 -28.13 3.33 7.82
C GLY A 349 -28.79 4.31 8.79
N ARG A 350 -30.10 4.42 8.76
CA ARG A 350 -30.84 5.32 9.68
C ARG A 350 -31.21 4.67 11.00
N ASN A 351 -31.27 3.34 11.05
CA ASN A 351 -31.70 2.58 12.20
C ASN A 351 -31.08 1.19 12.18
N CYS A 352 -30.79 0.59 13.32
CA CYS A 352 -30.22 -0.75 13.47
C CYS A 352 -31.13 -1.87 12.89
N PHE A 353 -32.42 -1.66 12.78
CA PHE A 353 -33.39 -2.58 12.14
C PHE A 353 -33.36 -2.56 10.62
N ALA A 354 -32.68 -1.56 9.99
CA ALA A 354 -32.62 -1.43 8.53
C ALA A 354 -32.02 -2.69 7.89
N SER A 355 -32.75 -3.25 6.89
CA SER A 355 -32.40 -4.49 6.19
C SER A 355 -32.24 -5.74 7.06
N ARG A 356 -32.69 -5.68 8.33
CA ARG A 356 -32.74 -6.84 9.25
C ARG A 356 -34.15 -7.35 9.52
N VAL A 357 -35.17 -6.53 9.27
CA VAL A 357 -36.56 -6.96 9.40
C VAL A 357 -37.03 -7.46 8.02
N VAL A 358 -37.45 -8.73 7.98
CA VAL A 358 -37.79 -9.46 6.74
C VAL A 358 -39.22 -9.93 6.81
N CYS A 359 -39.93 -9.88 5.72
CA CYS A 359 -41.26 -10.42 5.60
C CYS A 359 -41.23 -11.95 5.53
N GLY A 360 -41.98 -12.62 6.42
CA GLY A 360 -42.10 -14.08 6.42
C GLY A 360 -42.94 -14.64 5.28
N ASP A 361 -43.70 -13.79 4.59
CA ASP A 361 -44.58 -14.18 3.48
C ASP A 361 -43.86 -14.08 2.11
N CYS A 362 -43.26 -12.89 1.81
CA CYS A 362 -42.67 -12.64 0.50
C CYS A 362 -41.14 -12.49 0.52
N GLY A 363 -40.49 -12.60 1.68
CA GLY A 363 -39.03 -12.48 1.80
C GLY A 363 -38.45 -11.07 1.63
N ALA A 364 -39.29 -10.05 1.33
CA ALA A 364 -38.81 -8.68 1.15
C ALA A 364 -38.46 -8.02 2.47
N PHE A 365 -37.57 -7.03 2.42
CA PHE A 365 -37.24 -6.24 3.61
C PHE A 365 -38.39 -5.32 4.03
N TYR A 366 -38.50 -5.10 5.33
CA TYR A 366 -39.33 -4.05 5.88
C TYR A 366 -38.59 -2.71 5.80
N GLY A 367 -39.31 -1.67 5.35
CA GLY A 367 -38.82 -0.29 5.31
C GLY A 367 -39.47 0.57 6.38
N SER A 368 -38.69 1.45 7.03
CA SER A 368 -39.22 2.40 7.98
C SER A 368 -40.04 3.50 7.30
N LYS A 369 -41.19 3.84 7.85
CA LYS A 369 -42.06 4.95 7.44
C LYS A 369 -42.44 5.77 8.66
N VAL A 370 -42.55 7.08 8.49
CA VAL A 370 -43.03 7.97 9.55
C VAL A 370 -44.53 8.18 9.35
N TRP A 371 -45.32 7.77 10.33
CA TRP A 371 -46.76 8.09 10.40
C TRP A 371 -46.96 9.32 11.24
N HIS A 372 -47.99 10.12 10.92
CA HIS A 372 -48.31 11.34 11.61
C HIS A 372 -47.12 12.31 11.70
N SER A 373 -46.48 12.55 10.56
CA SER A 373 -45.22 13.33 10.51
C SER A 373 -45.37 14.78 10.98
N THR A 374 -46.59 15.30 11.00
CA THR A 374 -46.96 16.69 11.29
C THR A 374 -47.71 16.89 12.61
N ASP A 375 -48.03 15.83 13.33
CA ASP A 375 -48.83 15.89 14.59
C ASP A 375 -48.09 15.20 15.77
N GLU A 376 -48.70 15.31 16.96
CA GLU A 376 -48.17 14.75 18.22
C GLU A 376 -48.13 13.21 18.25
N TYR A 377 -48.88 12.54 17.37
CA TYR A 377 -48.91 11.07 17.24
C TYR A 377 -47.83 10.55 16.30
N ARG A 378 -46.80 11.34 16.00
CA ARG A 378 -45.69 10.98 15.14
C ARG A 378 -45.00 9.72 15.66
N ARG A 379 -45.02 8.63 14.86
CA ARG A 379 -44.35 7.37 15.16
C ARG A 379 -43.67 6.77 13.94
N THR A 380 -42.62 5.99 14.18
CA THR A 380 -41.95 5.23 13.14
C THR A 380 -42.56 3.83 13.06
N ILE A 381 -43.08 3.46 11.91
CA ILE A 381 -43.58 2.11 11.63
C ILE A 381 -42.66 1.43 10.61
N TRP A 382 -42.64 0.12 10.72
CA TRP A 382 -41.97 -0.76 9.77
C TRP A 382 -43.02 -1.55 8.99
N ARG A 383 -42.89 -1.59 7.65
CA ARG A 383 -43.80 -2.34 6.80
C ARG A 383 -43.03 -3.02 5.65
N CYS A 384 -43.56 -4.13 5.15
CA CYS A 384 -43.04 -4.81 3.99
C CYS A 384 -42.94 -3.83 2.78
N ASN A 385 -41.82 -3.79 2.09
CA ASN A 385 -41.64 -2.93 0.93
C ASN A 385 -42.56 -3.34 -0.23
N ASN A 386 -42.90 -4.63 -0.34
CA ASN A 386 -43.82 -5.15 -1.38
C ASN A 386 -45.32 -5.01 -1.00
N LYS A 387 -45.66 -4.31 0.10
CA LYS A 387 -47.05 -4.20 0.57
C LYS A 387 -47.97 -3.56 -0.47
N TYR A 388 -47.47 -2.65 -1.27
CA TYR A 388 -48.22 -1.92 -2.28
C TYR A 388 -47.63 -2.02 -3.69
N GLU A 389 -46.60 -2.84 -3.85
CA GLU A 389 -45.87 -3.00 -5.11
C GLU A 389 -46.08 -4.41 -5.68
N GLY A 390 -46.13 -4.54 -7.01
CA GLY A 390 -46.27 -5.79 -7.74
C GLY A 390 -47.73 -6.33 -7.82
N ASP A 391 -47.91 -7.43 -8.58
CA ASP A 391 -49.22 -8.06 -8.83
C ASP A 391 -49.78 -8.75 -7.59
N LYS A 392 -48.92 -9.24 -6.70
CA LYS A 392 -49.34 -9.84 -5.41
C LYS A 392 -48.94 -8.91 -4.28
N LYS A 393 -49.92 -8.17 -3.75
CA LYS A 393 -49.74 -7.29 -2.60
C LYS A 393 -49.52 -8.14 -1.33
N CYS A 394 -48.44 -7.85 -0.60
CA CYS A 394 -48.14 -8.54 0.64
C CYS A 394 -49.12 -8.14 1.75
N SER A 395 -49.68 -9.13 2.48
CA SER A 395 -50.68 -8.93 3.52
C SER A 395 -50.11 -8.76 4.93
N THR A 396 -48.80 -9.00 5.11
CA THR A 396 -48.16 -8.94 6.44
C THR A 396 -48.40 -7.60 7.14
N PRO A 397 -48.62 -7.62 8.47
CA PRO A 397 -48.91 -6.41 9.26
C PRO A 397 -47.73 -5.46 9.28
N HIS A 398 -47.98 -4.19 9.55
CA HIS A 398 -46.92 -3.25 9.94
C HIS A 398 -46.60 -3.48 11.44
N VAL A 399 -45.36 -3.13 11.80
CA VAL A 399 -44.84 -3.24 13.16
C VAL A 399 -44.26 -1.89 13.56
N THR A 400 -44.51 -1.42 14.74
CA THR A 400 -43.90 -0.19 15.26
C THR A 400 -42.45 -0.45 15.70
N GLN A 401 -41.68 0.60 15.82
CA GLN A 401 -40.28 0.46 16.30
C GLN A 401 -40.27 0.00 17.75
N GLU A 402 -41.17 0.53 18.56
CA GLU A 402 -41.33 0.18 19.97
C GLU A 402 -41.68 -1.32 20.17
N GLU A 403 -42.53 -1.88 19.28
CA GLU A 403 -42.84 -3.32 19.29
C GLU A 403 -41.62 -4.18 18.97
N LEU A 404 -40.78 -3.77 18.01
CA LEU A 404 -39.53 -4.48 17.68
C LEU A 404 -38.54 -4.42 18.85
N GLU A 405 -38.37 -3.24 19.45
CA GLU A 405 -37.49 -3.03 20.59
C GLU A 405 -37.97 -3.85 21.82
N LYS A 406 -39.27 -3.83 22.13
CA LYS A 406 -39.86 -4.62 23.23
C LYS A 406 -39.69 -6.12 22.98
N ALA A 407 -40.00 -6.60 21.76
CA ALA A 407 -39.87 -8.01 21.44
C ALA A 407 -38.43 -8.50 21.61
N PHE A 408 -37.44 -7.68 21.21
CA PHE A 408 -36.02 -8.00 21.42
C PHE A 408 -35.68 -8.06 22.92
N VAL A 409 -36.11 -7.09 23.73
CA VAL A 409 -35.86 -7.05 25.17
C VAL A 409 -36.47 -8.29 25.86
N ASP A 410 -37.73 -8.65 25.52
CA ASP A 410 -38.42 -9.81 26.07
C ASP A 410 -37.67 -11.13 25.73
N VAL A 411 -37.22 -11.27 24.49
CA VAL A 411 -36.41 -12.43 24.08
C VAL A 411 -35.06 -12.46 24.78
N MET A 412 -34.38 -11.31 24.91
CA MET A 412 -33.12 -11.21 25.65
C MET A 412 -33.28 -11.62 27.11
N GLN A 413 -34.35 -11.19 27.77
CA GLN A 413 -34.65 -11.57 29.15
C GLN A 413 -34.86 -13.09 29.28
N LYS A 414 -35.53 -13.71 28.30
CA LYS A 414 -35.71 -15.17 28.23
C LYS A 414 -34.38 -15.88 28.07
N VAL A 415 -33.53 -15.42 27.13
CA VAL A 415 -32.18 -15.97 26.91
C VAL A 415 -31.31 -15.86 28.17
N ILE A 416 -31.39 -14.73 28.91
CA ILE A 416 -30.66 -14.54 30.17
C ILE A 416 -31.16 -15.52 31.24
N THR A 417 -32.46 -15.77 31.30
CA THR A 417 -33.05 -16.72 32.26
C THR A 417 -32.61 -18.17 31.96
N GLU A 418 -32.51 -18.53 30.69
CA GLU A 418 -32.16 -19.88 30.23
C GLU A 418 -30.64 -20.03 29.95
N LYS A 419 -29.83 -19.03 30.33
CA LYS A 419 -28.42 -18.93 29.86
C LYS A 419 -27.56 -20.16 30.16
N ASP A 420 -27.73 -20.77 31.34
CA ASP A 420 -26.89 -21.89 31.74
C ASP A 420 -27.09 -23.14 30.83
N ALA A 421 -28.35 -23.41 30.47
CA ALA A 421 -28.67 -24.48 29.52
C ALA A 421 -28.18 -24.15 28.10
N ILE A 422 -28.35 -22.91 27.68
CA ILE A 422 -27.89 -22.43 26.37
C ILE A 422 -26.36 -22.51 26.30
N PHE A 423 -25.65 -22.09 27.36
CA PHE A 423 -24.20 -22.14 27.45
C PHE A 423 -23.65 -23.56 27.37
N ALA A 424 -24.33 -24.53 28.04
CA ALA A 424 -23.95 -25.94 27.98
C ALA A 424 -23.99 -26.45 26.51
N VAL A 425 -25.10 -26.22 25.79
CA VAL A 425 -25.25 -26.61 24.38
C VAL A 425 -24.24 -25.89 23.48
N CYS A 426 -24.04 -24.59 23.67
CA CYS A 426 -23.05 -23.85 22.90
C CYS A 426 -21.64 -24.38 23.08
N ARG A 427 -21.23 -24.77 24.30
CA ARG A 427 -19.91 -25.36 24.56
C ARG A 427 -19.75 -26.71 23.87
N GLU A 428 -20.76 -27.58 23.96
CA GLU A 428 -20.76 -28.86 23.24
C GLU A 428 -20.60 -28.66 21.72
N VAL A 429 -21.31 -27.70 21.11
CA VAL A 429 -21.17 -27.38 19.69
C VAL A 429 -19.76 -26.85 19.37
N LEU A 430 -19.18 -26.04 20.26
CA LEU A 430 -17.81 -25.52 20.08
C LEU A 430 -16.77 -26.64 20.10
N ASP A 431 -16.93 -27.61 21.00
CA ASP A 431 -15.94 -28.66 21.24
C ASP A 431 -16.08 -29.83 20.24
N GLU A 432 -17.29 -30.19 19.83
CA GLU A 432 -17.52 -31.34 18.96
C GLU A 432 -17.69 -30.97 17.48
N VAL A 433 -18.56 -29.98 17.19
CA VAL A 433 -18.95 -29.69 15.80
C VAL A 433 -17.97 -28.71 15.13
N LEU A 434 -17.44 -27.76 15.88
CA LEU A 434 -16.59 -26.69 15.37
C LEU A 434 -15.10 -26.92 15.64
N ASP A 435 -14.73 -28.10 16.12
CA ASP A 435 -13.33 -28.53 16.19
C ASP A 435 -12.73 -28.61 14.77
N THR A 436 -11.53 -28.05 14.59
CA THR A 436 -10.80 -28.05 13.33
C THR A 436 -9.60 -28.99 13.32
N SER A 437 -9.33 -29.69 14.41
CA SER A 437 -8.12 -30.48 14.60
C SER A 437 -7.89 -31.51 13.49
N GLU A 438 -8.95 -32.16 13.01
CA GLU A 438 -8.84 -33.13 11.92
C GLU A 438 -8.59 -32.42 10.56
N LEU A 439 -9.24 -31.28 10.32
CA LEU A 439 -9.00 -30.48 9.10
C LEU A 439 -7.56 -29.94 9.09
N ASP A 440 -7.01 -29.57 10.25
CA ASP A 440 -5.61 -29.13 10.39
C ASP A 440 -4.64 -30.24 10.03
N ARG A 441 -4.88 -31.47 10.50
CA ARG A 441 -4.07 -32.65 10.13
C ARG A 441 -4.14 -32.92 8.63
N ILE A 442 -5.34 -32.86 8.03
CA ILE A 442 -5.51 -33.08 6.59
C ILE A 442 -4.80 -31.98 5.81
N ALA A 443 -4.95 -30.71 6.20
CA ALA A 443 -4.30 -29.58 5.55
C ALA A 443 -2.78 -29.71 5.57
N THR A 444 -2.19 -30.03 6.74
CA THR A 444 -0.74 -30.24 6.88
C THR A 444 -0.26 -31.36 5.96
N ARG A 445 -0.95 -32.50 5.94
CA ARG A 445 -0.59 -33.62 5.07
C ARG A 445 -0.62 -33.27 3.59
N LEU A 446 -1.66 -32.53 3.15
CA LEU A 446 -1.78 -32.09 1.76
C LEU A 446 -0.71 -31.04 1.40
N GLN A 447 -0.35 -30.16 2.34
CA GLN A 447 0.73 -29.18 2.16
C GLN A 447 2.09 -29.88 2.00
N ASP A 448 2.38 -30.89 2.81
CA ASP A 448 3.61 -31.70 2.71
C ASP A 448 3.67 -32.40 1.34
N GLN A 449 2.54 -32.95 0.87
CA GLN A 449 2.45 -33.59 -0.44
C GLN A 449 2.69 -32.58 -1.57
N ALA A 450 2.07 -31.40 -1.50
CA ALA A 450 2.26 -30.34 -2.49
C ALA A 450 3.71 -29.84 -2.53
N LEU A 451 4.36 -29.71 -1.36
CA LEU A 451 5.77 -29.32 -1.26
C LEU A 451 6.67 -30.37 -1.91
N GLY A 452 6.45 -31.67 -1.60
CA GLY A 452 7.18 -32.79 -2.25
C GLY A 452 7.00 -32.80 -3.77
N MET A 453 5.80 -32.46 -4.26
CA MET A 453 5.51 -32.37 -5.68
C MET A 453 6.26 -31.20 -6.33
N ALA A 454 6.24 -30.02 -5.70
CA ALA A 454 6.98 -28.85 -6.17
C ALA A 454 8.49 -29.10 -6.25
N GLU A 455 9.06 -29.88 -5.30
CA GLU A 455 10.46 -30.29 -5.36
C GLU A 455 10.74 -31.25 -6.52
N ARG A 456 9.80 -32.16 -6.84
CA ARG A 456 9.92 -33.05 -8.01
C ARG A 456 9.92 -32.26 -9.30
N VAL A 457 9.00 -31.31 -9.46
CA VAL A 457 8.96 -30.42 -10.62
C VAL A 457 10.26 -29.65 -10.75
N ARG A 458 10.78 -29.10 -9.65
CA ARG A 458 12.06 -28.38 -9.67
C ARG A 458 13.21 -29.27 -10.14
N LYS A 459 13.30 -30.49 -9.62
CA LYS A 459 14.35 -31.46 -10.03
C LYS A 459 14.22 -31.79 -11.52
N LEU A 460 13.01 -32.03 -12.01
CA LEU A 460 12.75 -32.31 -13.41
C LEU A 460 13.22 -31.18 -14.34
N VAL A 461 12.95 -29.93 -13.94
CA VAL A 461 13.42 -28.72 -14.66
C VAL A 461 14.94 -28.61 -14.63
N GLU A 462 15.58 -28.82 -13.47
CA GLU A 462 17.03 -28.77 -13.32
C GLU A 462 17.73 -29.87 -14.11
N GLU A 463 17.18 -31.08 -14.16
CA GLU A 463 17.70 -32.20 -14.95
C GLU A 463 17.60 -31.92 -16.45
N ASN A 464 16.46 -31.41 -16.93
CA ASN A 464 16.28 -31.07 -18.33
C ASN A 464 17.24 -29.94 -18.78
N ALA A 465 17.61 -29.04 -17.87
CA ALA A 465 18.61 -28.00 -18.15
C ALA A 465 20.05 -28.55 -18.26
N ARG A 466 20.35 -29.70 -17.65
CA ARG A 466 21.70 -30.28 -17.60
C ARG A 466 21.94 -31.41 -18.60
N VAL A 467 20.90 -32.19 -18.90
CA VAL A 467 20.98 -33.39 -19.75
C VAL A 467 19.96 -33.23 -20.89
N ARG A 468 20.41 -33.51 -22.14
CA ARG A 468 19.53 -33.49 -23.30
C ARG A 468 18.54 -34.66 -23.20
N ARG A 469 17.28 -34.37 -22.87
CA ARG A 469 16.15 -35.32 -22.81
C ARG A 469 15.28 -35.18 -24.05
N ASP A 470 14.45 -36.20 -24.30
CA ASP A 470 13.34 -36.08 -25.25
C ASP A 470 12.34 -35.04 -24.72
N GLN A 471 12.05 -34.06 -25.56
CA GLN A 471 11.21 -32.93 -25.14
C GLN A 471 9.71 -33.29 -25.04
N GLU A 472 9.25 -34.30 -25.78
CA GLU A 472 7.85 -34.75 -25.68
C GLU A 472 7.64 -35.51 -24.36
N GLU A 473 8.56 -36.38 -23.99
CA GLU A 473 8.52 -37.13 -22.73
C GLU A 473 8.65 -36.19 -21.53
N TYR A 474 9.58 -35.21 -21.59
CA TYR A 474 9.71 -34.18 -20.57
C TYR A 474 8.42 -33.37 -20.38
N GLN A 475 7.77 -32.94 -21.47
CA GLN A 475 6.56 -32.15 -21.42
C GLN A 475 5.39 -32.93 -20.82
N GLN A 476 5.25 -34.21 -21.16
CA GLN A 476 4.22 -35.08 -20.59
C GLN A 476 4.41 -35.29 -19.09
N GLU A 477 5.65 -35.52 -18.64
CA GLU A 477 5.97 -35.68 -17.22
C GLU A 477 5.73 -34.37 -16.45
N TYR A 478 6.14 -33.23 -17.01
CA TYR A 478 5.90 -31.92 -16.43
C TYR A 478 4.40 -31.60 -16.30
N ASP A 479 3.63 -31.82 -17.35
CA ASP A 479 2.19 -31.55 -17.37
C ASP A 479 1.44 -32.44 -16.37
N THR A 480 1.86 -33.70 -16.21
CA THR A 480 1.30 -34.62 -15.23
C THR A 480 1.57 -34.13 -13.79
N LEU A 481 2.80 -33.78 -13.47
CA LEU A 481 3.18 -33.27 -12.15
C LEU A 481 2.52 -31.91 -11.85
N ALA A 482 2.39 -31.05 -12.87
CA ALA A 482 1.71 -29.77 -12.73
C ALA A 482 0.22 -29.94 -12.43
N ALA A 483 -0.47 -30.85 -13.14
CA ALA A 483 -1.88 -31.17 -12.91
C ALA A 483 -2.12 -31.78 -11.51
N GLU A 484 -1.23 -32.68 -11.05
CA GLU A 484 -1.30 -33.24 -9.71
C GLU A 484 -1.09 -32.18 -8.63
N HIS A 485 -0.14 -31.27 -8.82
CA HIS A 485 0.09 -30.14 -7.90
C HIS A 485 -1.11 -29.18 -7.86
N GLU A 486 -1.74 -28.90 -8.99
CA GLU A 486 -2.94 -28.06 -9.06
C GLU A 486 -4.12 -28.71 -8.31
N ASN A 487 -4.34 -30.00 -8.50
CA ASN A 487 -5.37 -30.78 -7.76
C ASN A 487 -5.15 -30.73 -6.25
N LEU A 488 -3.90 -30.90 -5.80
CA LEU A 488 -3.56 -30.76 -4.38
C LEU A 488 -3.83 -29.35 -3.86
N SER A 489 -3.50 -28.33 -4.64
CA SER A 489 -3.73 -26.92 -4.30
C SER A 489 -5.22 -26.60 -4.19
N GLU A 490 -6.08 -27.17 -5.06
CA GLU A 490 -7.53 -27.04 -4.96
C GLU A 490 -8.09 -27.71 -3.70
N LYS A 491 -7.60 -28.91 -3.36
CA LYS A 491 -7.99 -29.60 -2.12
C LYS A 491 -7.60 -28.81 -0.88
N ILE A 492 -6.38 -28.28 -0.85
CA ILE A 492 -5.92 -27.40 0.25
C ILE A 492 -6.84 -26.18 0.38
N ARG A 493 -7.17 -25.52 -0.72
CA ARG A 493 -8.08 -24.36 -0.74
C ARG A 493 -9.46 -24.71 -0.19
N SER A 494 -10.02 -25.84 -0.59
CA SER A 494 -11.32 -26.31 -0.08
C SER A 494 -11.29 -26.58 1.42
N ILE A 495 -10.22 -27.20 1.94
CA ILE A 495 -10.05 -27.43 3.38
C ILE A 495 -9.91 -26.10 4.15
N GLU A 496 -9.13 -25.16 3.62
CA GLU A 496 -8.97 -23.84 4.26
C GLU A 496 -10.29 -23.05 4.26
N GLU A 497 -11.13 -23.16 3.23
CA GLU A 497 -12.49 -22.60 3.23
C GLU A 497 -13.38 -23.22 4.30
N GLN A 498 -13.34 -24.53 4.48
CA GLN A 498 -14.10 -25.23 5.54
C GLN A 498 -13.60 -24.81 6.93
N LYS A 499 -12.30 -24.73 7.15
CA LYS A 499 -11.71 -24.24 8.40
C LYS A 499 -12.16 -22.83 8.71
N LYS A 500 -12.15 -21.96 7.70
CA LYS A 500 -12.61 -20.56 7.83
C LYS A 500 -14.08 -20.48 8.21
N ASP A 501 -14.95 -21.27 7.57
CA ASP A 501 -16.39 -21.31 7.92
C ASP A 501 -16.61 -21.78 9.36
N LYS A 502 -15.94 -22.86 9.78
CA LYS A 502 -15.99 -23.33 11.17
C LYS A 502 -15.47 -22.26 12.16
N ALA A 503 -14.36 -21.60 11.86
CA ALA A 503 -13.79 -20.54 12.68
C ALA A 503 -14.73 -19.34 12.80
N ASP A 504 -15.40 -18.94 11.70
CA ASP A 504 -16.38 -17.85 11.71
C ASP A 504 -17.62 -18.20 12.53
N ARG A 505 -18.10 -19.45 12.46
CA ARG A 505 -19.22 -19.94 13.30
C ARG A 505 -18.80 -20.00 14.78
N ARG A 506 -17.61 -20.55 15.07
CA ARG A 506 -17.05 -20.58 16.42
C ARG A 506 -17.01 -19.19 17.04
N ARG A 507 -16.46 -18.23 16.32
CA ARG A 507 -16.37 -16.83 16.77
C ARG A 507 -17.74 -16.21 17.07
N ARG A 508 -18.77 -16.48 16.25
CA ARG A 508 -20.14 -15.99 16.52
C ARG A 508 -20.71 -16.53 17.82
N ILE A 509 -20.49 -17.80 18.12
CA ILE A 509 -20.92 -18.43 19.37
C ILE A 509 -20.12 -17.86 20.55
N GLU A 510 -18.81 -17.73 20.45
CA GLU A 510 -17.97 -17.15 21.50
C GLU A 510 -18.34 -15.70 21.82
N VAL A 511 -18.61 -14.86 20.81
CA VAL A 511 -19.11 -13.49 20.99
C VAL A 511 -20.45 -13.51 21.71
N PHE A 512 -21.37 -14.40 21.31
CA PHE A 512 -22.66 -14.56 21.96
C PHE A 512 -22.50 -14.92 23.44
N LEU A 513 -21.73 -15.97 23.78
CA LEU A 513 -21.48 -16.39 25.15
C LEU A 513 -20.91 -15.27 26.01
N ARG A 514 -19.89 -14.58 25.53
CA ARG A 514 -19.21 -13.50 26.25
C ARG A 514 -20.13 -12.31 26.52
N MET A 515 -21.00 -11.95 25.58
CA MET A 515 -21.96 -10.85 25.77
C MET A 515 -22.99 -11.16 26.86
N PHE A 516 -23.28 -12.43 27.12
CA PHE A 516 -24.24 -12.84 28.14
C PHE A 516 -23.58 -13.23 29.48
N GLU A 517 -22.28 -13.47 29.55
CA GLU A 517 -21.59 -13.85 30.79
C GLU A 517 -21.78 -12.83 31.92
N GLU A 518 -21.64 -11.55 31.60
CA GLU A 518 -21.70 -10.45 32.56
C GLU A 518 -23.11 -9.85 32.72
N GLN A 519 -24.04 -10.16 31.80
CA GLN A 519 -25.41 -9.60 31.84
C GLN A 519 -26.32 -10.36 32.81
N LYS A 520 -26.87 -9.61 33.75
CA LYS A 520 -27.85 -10.13 34.72
C LYS A 520 -29.30 -9.85 34.31
N GLU A 521 -29.52 -8.72 33.64
CA GLU A 521 -30.85 -8.25 33.20
C GLU A 521 -30.74 -7.45 31.90
N CYS A 522 -31.78 -7.50 31.08
CA CYS A 522 -31.96 -6.64 29.92
C CYS A 522 -33.17 -5.73 30.15
N VAL A 523 -32.94 -4.52 30.63
CA VAL A 523 -34.04 -3.60 31.04
C VAL A 523 -34.51 -2.72 29.90
N ARG A 524 -33.66 -2.43 28.93
CA ARG A 524 -33.98 -1.57 27.80
C ARG A 524 -33.25 -2.02 26.52
N PHE A 525 -33.83 -1.61 25.39
CA PHE A 525 -33.22 -1.85 24.09
C PHE A 525 -31.87 -1.13 23.94
N ASP A 526 -30.88 -1.87 23.49
CA ASP A 526 -29.57 -1.34 23.11
C ASP A 526 -29.25 -1.72 21.65
N PRO A 527 -29.11 -0.70 20.73
CA PRO A 527 -28.84 -0.95 19.34
C PRO A 527 -27.55 -1.72 19.08
N TYR A 528 -26.49 -1.50 19.87
CA TYR A 528 -25.23 -2.22 19.77
C TYR A 528 -25.43 -3.72 20.03
N THR A 529 -26.05 -4.08 21.14
CA THR A 529 -26.37 -5.45 21.51
C THR A 529 -27.23 -6.12 20.42
N PHE A 530 -28.24 -5.41 19.92
CA PHE A 530 -29.08 -5.90 18.83
C PHE A 530 -28.27 -6.25 17.58
N VAL A 531 -27.45 -5.32 17.07
CA VAL A 531 -26.61 -5.54 15.86
C VAL A 531 -25.56 -6.62 16.08
N ALA A 532 -25.03 -6.74 17.31
CA ALA A 532 -24.05 -7.76 17.65
C ALA A 532 -24.64 -9.17 17.65
N LEU A 533 -25.87 -9.33 18.15
CA LEU A 533 -26.45 -10.63 18.38
C LEU A 533 -27.44 -11.09 17.32
N VAL A 534 -28.23 -10.19 16.71
CA VAL A 534 -29.31 -10.54 15.80
C VAL A 534 -28.84 -10.53 14.33
N ASP A 535 -29.14 -11.61 13.63
CA ASP A 535 -29.02 -11.71 12.20
C ASP A 535 -30.20 -11.03 11.51
N LYS A 536 -31.42 -11.47 11.78
CA LYS A 536 -32.64 -10.91 11.23
C LYS A 536 -33.86 -11.16 12.12
N ILE A 537 -34.92 -10.36 11.92
CA ILE A 537 -36.26 -10.55 12.47
C ILE A 537 -37.18 -10.89 11.31
N VAL A 538 -37.93 -11.99 11.40
CA VAL A 538 -38.94 -12.37 10.43
C VAL A 538 -40.31 -12.04 10.95
N VAL A 539 -41.12 -11.29 10.20
CA VAL A 539 -42.48 -10.87 10.59
C VAL A 539 -43.49 -11.77 9.90
N GLY A 540 -44.22 -12.56 10.69
CA GLY A 540 -45.31 -13.42 10.23
C GLY A 540 -46.62 -12.66 9.99
N GLN A 541 -47.60 -13.34 9.34
CA GLN A 541 -48.94 -12.79 9.08
C GLN A 541 -49.75 -12.63 10.38
N ASP A 542 -49.53 -13.51 11.34
CA ASP A 542 -50.20 -13.58 12.67
C ASP A 542 -49.59 -12.65 13.73
N ARG A 543 -48.79 -11.63 13.31
CA ARG A 543 -48.02 -10.74 14.19
C ARG A 543 -46.98 -11.46 15.05
N LYS A 544 -46.56 -12.66 14.66
CA LYS A 544 -45.40 -13.32 15.27
C LYS A 544 -44.13 -12.75 14.70
N LEU A 545 -43.21 -12.47 15.59
CA LEU A 545 -41.83 -12.13 15.26
C LEU A 545 -40.93 -13.32 15.57
N GLU A 546 -40.21 -13.84 14.57
CA GLU A 546 -39.13 -14.80 14.78
C GLU A 546 -37.83 -14.02 14.79
N ILE A 547 -37.16 -13.93 15.95
CA ILE A 547 -35.86 -13.31 16.10
C ILE A 547 -34.79 -14.38 15.91
N ILE A 548 -33.98 -14.22 14.87
CA ILE A 548 -32.92 -15.15 14.52
C ILE A 548 -31.59 -14.52 14.93
N PHE A 549 -30.90 -15.18 15.85
CA PHE A 549 -29.58 -14.76 16.31
C PHE A 549 -28.47 -15.18 15.32
N ARG A 550 -27.32 -14.51 15.35
CA ARG A 550 -26.17 -14.80 14.47
C ARG A 550 -25.54 -16.18 14.72
N ASN A 551 -25.75 -16.77 15.89
CA ASN A 551 -25.38 -18.16 16.22
C ASN A 551 -26.37 -19.21 15.67
N GLY A 552 -27.47 -18.76 15.04
CA GLY A 552 -28.50 -19.63 14.45
C GLY A 552 -29.67 -19.93 15.36
N MET A 553 -29.65 -19.53 16.64
CA MET A 553 -30.78 -19.70 17.55
C MET A 553 -31.97 -18.87 17.09
N LYS A 554 -33.17 -19.39 17.34
CA LYS A 554 -34.44 -18.78 16.94
C LYS A 554 -35.37 -18.66 18.13
N TYR A 555 -36.00 -17.50 18.30
CA TYR A 555 -36.99 -17.24 19.30
C TYR A 555 -38.21 -16.58 18.68
N GLU A 556 -39.41 -17.10 19.04
CA GLU A 556 -40.66 -16.53 18.60
C GLU A 556 -41.26 -15.64 19.70
N ARG A 557 -41.82 -14.51 19.28
CA ARG A 557 -42.59 -13.60 20.15
C ARG A 557 -43.84 -13.10 19.41
N THR A 558 -45.01 -13.26 20.01
CA THR A 558 -46.25 -12.65 19.50
C THR A 558 -46.31 -11.21 19.99
N ILE A 559 -46.67 -10.28 19.11
CA ILE A 559 -46.92 -8.88 19.47
C ILE A 559 -48.37 -8.75 19.83
N ASP A 560 -48.63 -8.24 21.04
CA ASP A 560 -49.99 -7.91 21.51
C ASP A 560 -50.57 -6.79 20.63
N SER A 561 -51.88 -6.85 20.35
CA SER A 561 -52.60 -5.90 19.48
C SER A 561 -52.69 -4.50 20.08
#